data_e8fa2c82f10a382cb456b38655ba674f
#
_entry.id   e8fa2c82f10a382cb456b38655ba674f
#
_cell.length_a   1.000
_cell.length_b   1.000
_cell.length_c   1.000
_cell.angle_alpha   90.00
_cell.angle_beta   90.00
_cell.angle_gamma   90.00
#
_symmetry.space_group_name_H-M   'P 1'
#
loop_
_entity.id
_entity.type
_entity.pdbx_description
1 polymer ?
#
loop_
_entity_poly.entity_id
_entity_poly.type
_entity_poly.pdbx_seq_one_letter_code
_entity_poly.pdbx_strand_id
1 'polypeptide(L)'
;VENTLLGLGCERSDFTRPTSEFSGGWRMRIELAKLLLKSPDVLLLDEPTNHLDIESIGWLEDFICNSSKAVVVISHDRKFVDDITTRTIEVTMGRIYDYKATYSQYLELRKERREQQMKQYEEQQKMIADTKEFIERFKGTYSKTLQVQSRVKMLEKLQLIEVDEEDTSRLRLKFPPSPRSGAYPVQMSEVAMSFDGKNVFSGVNLTVERGDKIAFVGRNGEGKSTLVKCIMGQLQNEGKLELGHNVQIGYFAQNQASLLDGELTVFQTIDDVAKGDVRNKIRDLLGAFMFGGEESTKKVKVLSGGERTRLAILKLLLEPVNLLILDEPTNHLDLKTKDVLKQALLDFDGTLIVVSHDRDFLDGLVSKVYEFGHGRVREHWCGIYEFRESKKMESRQ
;
A
#
# COMPACT_ATOMS: atom_id res chain seq x y z
N VAL A 1 -7.94 -31.10 -2.69
CA VAL A 1 -8.91 -30.11 -2.15
C VAL A 1 -8.49 -29.67 -0.75
N GLU A 2 -8.37 -30.60 0.21
CA GLU A 2 -8.00 -30.26 1.60
C GLU A 2 -6.72 -29.45 1.68
N ASN A 3 -5.62 -29.91 1.03
CA ASN A 3 -4.33 -29.22 1.08
C ASN A 3 -4.41 -27.79 0.55
N THR A 4 -5.22 -27.55 -0.48
CA THR A 4 -5.41 -26.21 -1.06
C THR A 4 -6.17 -25.30 -0.11
N LEU A 5 -7.22 -25.81 0.52
CA LEU A 5 -7.99 -25.04 1.50
C LEU A 5 -7.18 -24.74 2.77
N LEU A 6 -6.45 -25.73 3.28
CA LEU A 6 -5.55 -25.55 4.44
C LEU A 6 -4.44 -24.54 4.13
N GLY A 7 -3.83 -24.63 2.93
CA GLY A 7 -2.81 -23.68 2.50
C GLY A 7 -3.30 -22.23 2.38
N LEU A 8 -4.57 -22.06 2.04
CA LEU A 8 -5.22 -20.74 2.03
C LEU A 8 -5.78 -20.31 3.40
N GLY A 9 -5.42 -21.02 4.47
CA GLY A 9 -5.72 -20.67 5.84
C GLY A 9 -7.05 -21.18 6.39
N CYS A 10 -7.79 -22.01 5.63
CA CYS A 10 -9.00 -22.66 6.16
C CYS A 10 -8.64 -23.74 7.19
N GLU A 11 -9.45 -23.89 8.22
CA GLU A 11 -9.35 -25.00 9.17
C GLU A 11 -10.24 -26.17 8.74
N ARG A 12 -9.93 -27.37 9.19
CA ARG A 12 -10.77 -28.54 8.89
C ARG A 12 -12.21 -28.41 9.40
N SER A 13 -12.41 -27.67 10.47
CA SER A 13 -13.72 -27.31 11.02
C SER A 13 -14.58 -26.49 10.07
N ASP A 14 -13.93 -25.74 9.15
CA ASP A 14 -14.63 -24.88 8.19
C ASP A 14 -15.18 -25.64 6.98
N PHE A 15 -14.71 -26.85 6.72
CA PHE A 15 -15.06 -27.60 5.49
C PHE A 15 -16.55 -27.98 5.40
N THR A 16 -17.24 -28.05 6.52
CA THR A 16 -18.66 -28.38 6.59
C THR A 16 -19.57 -27.17 6.76
N ARG A 17 -18.98 -25.97 6.90
CA ARG A 17 -19.74 -24.73 7.10
C ARG A 17 -20.31 -24.21 5.79
N PRO A 18 -21.56 -23.69 5.78
CA PRO A 18 -22.12 -23.01 4.62
C PRO A 18 -21.30 -21.79 4.23
N THR A 19 -21.06 -21.59 2.92
CA THR A 19 -20.26 -20.43 2.42
C THR A 19 -20.89 -19.07 2.73
N SER A 20 -22.20 -19.04 3.02
CA SER A 20 -22.92 -17.83 3.43
C SER A 20 -22.48 -17.27 4.78
N GLU A 21 -21.93 -18.11 5.66
CA GLU A 21 -21.46 -17.72 7.00
C GLU A 21 -20.05 -17.08 6.98
N PHE A 22 -19.37 -17.15 5.86
CA PHE A 22 -18.02 -16.59 5.73
C PHE A 22 -18.04 -15.12 5.36
N SER A 23 -17.06 -14.37 5.89
CA SER A 23 -16.80 -12.97 5.49
C SER A 23 -16.41 -12.85 4.00
N GLY A 24 -16.47 -11.64 3.46
CA GLY A 24 -16.07 -11.38 2.06
C GLY A 24 -14.67 -11.88 1.74
N GLY A 25 -13.69 -11.64 2.62
CA GLY A 25 -12.31 -12.10 2.43
C GLY A 25 -12.18 -13.64 2.42
N TRP A 26 -12.93 -14.33 3.26
CA TRP A 26 -12.97 -15.80 3.27
C TRP A 26 -13.61 -16.37 2.01
N ARG A 27 -14.68 -15.74 1.49
CA ARG A 27 -15.28 -16.14 0.22
C ARG A 27 -14.31 -15.99 -0.95
N MET A 28 -13.53 -14.92 -0.97
CA MET A 28 -12.47 -14.73 -1.97
C MET A 28 -11.44 -15.86 -1.92
N ARG A 29 -11.01 -16.30 -0.73
CA ARG A 29 -10.09 -17.43 -0.59
C ARG A 29 -10.68 -18.74 -1.11
N ILE A 30 -11.96 -18.99 -0.85
CA ILE A 30 -12.69 -20.18 -1.34
C ILE A 30 -12.77 -20.14 -2.88
N GLU A 31 -13.06 -18.96 -3.49
CA GLU A 31 -13.08 -18.84 -4.94
C GLU A 31 -11.68 -19.02 -5.55
N LEU A 32 -10.64 -18.49 -4.90
CA LEU A 32 -9.25 -18.74 -5.30
C LEU A 32 -8.94 -20.24 -5.24
N ALA A 33 -9.29 -20.94 -4.17
CA ALA A 33 -9.13 -22.39 -4.05
C ALA A 33 -9.81 -23.14 -5.20
N LYS A 34 -11.04 -22.79 -5.54
CA LYS A 34 -11.80 -23.37 -6.66
C LYS A 34 -11.09 -23.15 -7.99
N LEU A 35 -10.54 -21.95 -8.21
CA LEU A 35 -9.79 -21.61 -9.41
C LEU A 35 -8.52 -22.44 -9.54
N LEU A 36 -7.73 -22.54 -8.46
CA LEU A 36 -6.50 -23.34 -8.42
C LEU A 36 -6.76 -24.84 -8.64
N LEU A 37 -7.83 -25.35 -8.07
CA LEU A 37 -8.24 -26.77 -8.22
C LEU A 37 -8.71 -27.13 -9.63
N LYS A 38 -9.27 -26.18 -10.37
CA LYS A 38 -9.61 -26.38 -11.81
C LYS A 38 -8.39 -26.61 -12.67
N SER A 39 -7.22 -26.21 -12.19
CA SER A 39 -5.95 -26.41 -12.86
C SER A 39 -5.95 -25.99 -14.35
N PRO A 40 -6.33 -24.72 -14.68
CA PRO A 40 -6.40 -24.24 -16.05
C PRO A 40 -5.01 -24.17 -16.69
N ASP A 41 -4.92 -24.15 -18.02
CA ASP A 41 -3.63 -24.01 -18.72
C ASP A 41 -3.03 -22.61 -18.57
N VAL A 42 -3.88 -21.58 -18.45
CA VAL A 42 -3.49 -20.21 -18.16
C VAL A 42 -4.27 -19.72 -16.95
N LEU A 43 -3.57 -19.26 -15.93
CA LEU A 43 -4.13 -18.71 -14.70
C LEU A 43 -3.96 -17.19 -14.71
N LEU A 44 -5.07 -16.46 -14.60
CA LEU A 44 -5.08 -15.00 -14.52
C LEU A 44 -5.48 -14.61 -13.10
N LEU A 45 -4.59 -13.90 -12.40
CA LEU A 45 -4.79 -13.46 -11.02
C LEU A 45 -4.70 -11.93 -10.95
N ASP A 46 -5.74 -11.31 -10.45
CA ASP A 46 -5.80 -9.88 -10.18
C ASP A 46 -5.86 -9.65 -8.67
N GLU A 47 -4.80 -9.03 -8.13
CA GLU A 47 -4.59 -8.77 -6.70
C GLU A 47 -4.87 -9.98 -5.79
N PRO A 48 -4.25 -11.16 -6.05
CA PRO A 48 -4.57 -12.38 -5.32
C PRO A 48 -4.12 -12.35 -3.85
N THR A 49 -3.19 -11.47 -3.49
CA THR A 49 -2.67 -11.32 -2.13
C THR A 49 -3.60 -10.54 -1.22
N ASN A 50 -4.57 -9.80 -1.77
CA ASN A 50 -5.55 -9.08 -0.98
C ASN A 50 -6.35 -10.05 -0.11
N HIS A 51 -6.48 -9.73 1.17
CA HIS A 51 -7.18 -10.54 2.19
C HIS A 51 -6.50 -11.87 2.55
N LEU A 52 -5.32 -12.18 2.03
CA LEU A 52 -4.50 -13.31 2.48
C LEU A 52 -3.59 -12.88 3.64
N ASP A 53 -3.40 -13.76 4.60
CA ASP A 53 -2.36 -13.58 5.62
C ASP A 53 -0.98 -14.01 5.09
N ILE A 54 0.07 -13.65 5.82
CA ILE A 54 1.46 -13.89 5.42
C ILE A 54 1.75 -15.37 5.12
N GLU A 55 1.13 -16.28 5.87
CA GLU A 55 1.31 -17.74 5.67
C GLU A 55 0.63 -18.21 4.38
N SER A 56 -0.61 -17.76 4.15
CA SER A 56 -1.36 -18.08 2.93
C SER A 56 -0.70 -17.49 1.67
N ILE A 57 -0.11 -16.28 1.76
CA ILE A 57 0.69 -15.70 0.66
C ILE A 57 1.89 -16.60 0.37
N GLY A 58 2.64 -17.02 1.39
CA GLY A 58 3.78 -17.92 1.20
C GLY A 58 3.39 -19.26 0.57
N TRP A 59 2.26 -19.83 0.97
CA TRP A 59 1.75 -21.05 0.34
C TRP A 59 1.36 -20.82 -1.13
N LEU A 60 0.74 -19.69 -1.45
CA LEU A 60 0.38 -19.34 -2.84
C LEU A 60 1.62 -19.13 -3.70
N GLU A 61 2.68 -18.49 -3.18
CA GLU A 61 3.99 -18.35 -3.82
C GLU A 61 4.52 -19.74 -4.20
N ASP A 62 4.61 -20.64 -3.24
CA ASP A 62 5.10 -22.01 -3.45
C ASP A 62 4.23 -22.78 -4.47
N PHE A 63 2.91 -22.63 -4.40
CA PHE A 63 1.99 -23.27 -5.34
C PHE A 63 2.21 -22.80 -6.77
N ILE A 64 2.35 -21.48 -6.99
CA ILE A 64 2.58 -20.88 -8.31
C ILE A 64 3.95 -21.30 -8.85
N CYS A 65 5.01 -21.20 -8.05
CA CYS A 65 6.37 -21.55 -8.45
C CYS A 65 6.51 -23.04 -8.84
N ASN A 66 5.76 -23.92 -8.18
CA ASN A 66 5.75 -25.34 -8.50
C ASN A 66 4.76 -25.72 -9.62
N SER A 67 3.99 -24.76 -10.13
CA SER A 67 3.07 -24.97 -11.24
C SER A 67 3.83 -24.91 -12.58
N SER A 68 3.61 -25.90 -13.43
CA SER A 68 4.15 -25.92 -14.80
C SER A 68 3.32 -25.10 -15.81
N LYS A 69 2.32 -24.37 -15.34
CA LYS A 69 1.35 -23.66 -16.16
C LYS A 69 1.70 -22.18 -16.32
N ALA A 70 1.12 -21.55 -17.35
CA ALA A 70 1.29 -20.12 -17.53
C ALA A 70 0.46 -19.35 -16.49
N VAL A 71 1.11 -18.44 -15.78
CA VAL A 71 0.45 -17.58 -14.79
C VAL A 71 0.68 -16.12 -15.14
N VAL A 72 -0.39 -15.35 -15.19
CA VAL A 72 -0.35 -13.88 -15.34
C VAL A 72 -0.90 -13.27 -14.06
N VAL A 73 -0.11 -12.44 -13.42
CA VAL A 73 -0.48 -11.82 -12.14
C VAL A 73 -0.42 -10.31 -12.25
N ILE A 74 -1.43 -9.66 -11.71
CA ILE A 74 -1.44 -8.22 -11.40
C ILE A 74 -1.40 -8.13 -9.88
N SER A 75 -0.40 -7.46 -9.31
CA SER A 75 -0.32 -7.27 -7.86
C SER A 75 0.48 -6.03 -7.49
N HIS A 76 0.12 -5.44 -6.37
CA HIS A 76 0.82 -4.36 -5.69
C HIS A 76 1.68 -4.86 -4.50
N ASP A 77 1.88 -6.16 -4.38
CA ASP A 77 2.86 -6.76 -3.47
C ASP A 77 4.16 -7.04 -4.22
N ARG A 78 5.16 -6.16 -4.06
CA ARG A 78 6.46 -6.25 -4.77
C ARG A 78 7.16 -7.58 -4.52
N LYS A 79 7.18 -8.00 -3.26
CA LYS A 79 7.88 -9.23 -2.87
C LYS A 79 7.23 -10.45 -3.48
N PHE A 80 5.89 -10.50 -3.47
CA PHE A 80 5.12 -11.56 -4.11
C PHE A 80 5.42 -11.63 -5.61
N VAL A 81 5.34 -10.49 -6.30
CA VAL A 81 5.62 -10.44 -7.75
C VAL A 81 7.05 -10.84 -8.05
N ASP A 82 8.03 -10.36 -7.29
CA ASP A 82 9.46 -10.64 -7.51
C ASP A 82 9.80 -12.14 -7.30
N ASP A 83 9.16 -12.76 -6.29
CA ASP A 83 9.41 -14.17 -5.96
C ASP A 83 8.79 -15.15 -6.99
N ILE A 84 7.68 -14.79 -7.66
CA ILE A 84 6.96 -15.72 -8.57
C ILE A 84 7.15 -15.44 -10.05
N THR A 85 7.65 -14.25 -10.44
CA THR A 85 7.69 -13.84 -11.85
C THR A 85 9.08 -13.99 -12.45
N THR A 86 9.11 -14.40 -13.73
CA THR A 86 10.31 -14.46 -14.57
C THR A 86 10.26 -13.45 -15.71
N ARG A 87 9.12 -12.75 -15.87
CA ARG A 87 8.85 -11.82 -16.95
C ARG A 87 7.91 -10.73 -16.44
N THR A 88 8.23 -9.49 -16.72
CA THR A 88 7.43 -8.33 -16.31
C THR A 88 6.93 -7.57 -17.54
N ILE A 89 5.64 -7.31 -17.60
CA ILE A 89 4.99 -6.54 -18.66
C ILE A 89 4.53 -5.21 -18.06
N GLU A 90 5.09 -4.11 -18.57
CA GLU A 90 4.69 -2.77 -18.19
C GLU A 90 3.71 -2.19 -19.20
N VAL A 91 2.60 -1.66 -18.73
CA VAL A 91 1.63 -0.91 -19.54
C VAL A 91 1.70 0.56 -19.10
N THR A 92 2.25 1.42 -19.96
CA THR A 92 2.39 2.85 -19.68
C THR A 92 2.18 3.67 -20.94
N MET A 93 1.53 4.84 -20.84
CA MET A 93 1.26 5.78 -21.96
C MET A 93 0.68 5.12 -23.20
N GLY A 94 -0.22 4.12 -23.03
CA GLY A 94 -0.84 3.37 -24.13
C GLY A 94 0.11 2.43 -24.88
N ARG A 95 1.29 2.16 -24.34
CA ARG A 95 2.30 1.25 -24.89
C ARG A 95 2.55 0.08 -23.94
N ILE A 96 2.99 -1.03 -24.50
CA ILE A 96 3.35 -2.24 -23.74
C ILE A 96 4.86 -2.44 -23.87
N TYR A 97 5.54 -2.59 -22.75
CA TYR A 97 6.95 -2.94 -22.69
C TYR A 97 7.09 -4.30 -22.01
N ASP A 98 7.85 -5.18 -22.62
CA ASP A 98 8.03 -6.56 -22.22
C ASP A 98 9.48 -6.80 -21.79
N TYR A 99 9.66 -7.13 -20.53
CA TYR A 99 10.96 -7.40 -19.92
C TYR A 99 11.06 -8.86 -19.49
N LYS A 100 12.03 -9.57 -20.01
CA LYS A 100 12.38 -10.93 -19.55
C LYS A 100 13.20 -10.83 -18.26
N ALA A 101 12.60 -10.34 -17.23
CA ALA A 101 13.23 -9.98 -15.97
C ALA A 101 12.23 -10.07 -14.81
N THR A 102 12.72 -10.33 -13.60
CA THR A 102 11.93 -10.21 -12.37
C THR A 102 11.55 -8.76 -12.12
N TYR A 103 10.65 -8.53 -11.16
CA TYR A 103 10.19 -7.17 -10.89
C TYR A 103 11.33 -6.24 -10.44
N SER A 104 12.25 -6.70 -9.58
CA SER A 104 13.40 -5.92 -9.14
C SER A 104 14.33 -5.55 -10.28
N GLN A 105 14.64 -6.51 -11.15
CA GLN A 105 15.46 -6.26 -12.34
C GLN A 105 14.77 -5.31 -13.33
N TYR A 106 13.44 -5.45 -13.49
CA TYR A 106 12.64 -4.55 -14.33
C TYR A 106 12.77 -3.10 -13.87
N LEU A 107 12.76 -2.82 -12.56
CA LEU A 107 12.90 -1.45 -12.05
C LEU A 107 14.23 -0.79 -12.50
N GLU A 108 15.32 -1.55 -12.50
CA GLU A 108 16.62 -1.08 -12.99
C GLU A 108 16.59 -0.80 -14.51
N LEU A 109 16.08 -1.77 -15.28
CA LEU A 109 15.94 -1.63 -16.74
C LEU A 109 15.01 -0.48 -17.13
N ARG A 110 13.93 -0.27 -16.38
CA ARG A 110 13.04 0.88 -16.55
C ARG A 110 13.76 2.20 -16.32
N LYS A 111 14.58 2.27 -15.28
CA LYS A 111 15.38 3.47 -14.98
C LYS A 111 16.36 3.78 -16.11
N GLU A 112 17.09 2.78 -16.60
CA GLU A 112 18.02 2.93 -17.74
C GLU A 112 17.29 3.41 -19.01
N ARG A 113 16.16 2.78 -19.34
CA ARG A 113 15.33 3.18 -20.49
C ARG A 113 14.91 4.65 -20.38
N ARG A 114 14.49 5.05 -19.20
CA ARG A 114 14.04 6.42 -18.96
C ARG A 114 15.18 7.44 -19.09
N GLU A 115 16.35 7.12 -18.56
CA GLU A 115 17.54 7.97 -18.73
C GLU A 115 17.89 8.15 -20.21
N GLN A 116 17.75 7.10 -21.02
CA GLN A 116 17.94 7.17 -22.47
C GLN A 116 16.86 8.03 -23.14
N GLN A 117 15.59 7.85 -22.77
CA GLN A 117 14.48 8.67 -23.27
C GLN A 117 14.65 10.15 -22.92
N MET A 118 15.10 10.45 -21.69
CA MET A 118 15.35 11.83 -21.26
C MET A 118 16.46 12.49 -22.10
N LYS A 119 17.57 11.80 -22.33
CA LYS A 119 18.63 12.31 -23.20
C LYS A 119 18.13 12.59 -24.61
N GLN A 120 17.39 11.67 -25.20
CA GLN A 120 16.79 11.86 -26.53
C GLN A 120 15.80 13.02 -26.56
N TYR A 121 15.02 13.20 -25.51
CA TYR A 121 14.10 14.33 -25.36
C TYR A 121 14.86 15.67 -25.28
N GLU A 122 15.90 15.76 -24.46
CA GLU A 122 16.73 16.97 -24.34
C GLU A 122 17.41 17.32 -25.67
N GLU A 123 17.97 16.34 -26.38
CA GLU A 123 18.54 16.52 -27.72
C GLU A 123 17.49 17.01 -28.72
N GLN A 124 16.29 16.42 -28.71
CA GLN A 124 15.18 16.82 -29.54
C GLN A 124 14.72 18.26 -29.22
N GLN A 125 14.57 18.61 -27.94
CA GLN A 125 14.20 19.97 -27.54
C GLN A 125 15.23 21.00 -27.97
N LYS A 126 16.52 20.69 -27.85
CA LYS A 126 17.60 21.54 -28.34
C LYS A 126 17.52 21.72 -29.86
N MET A 127 17.35 20.65 -30.61
CA MET A 127 17.19 20.69 -32.07
C MET A 127 15.97 21.53 -32.49
N ILE A 128 14.84 21.37 -31.76
CA ILE A 128 13.65 22.20 -31.99
C ILE A 128 13.93 23.69 -31.72
N ALA A 129 14.60 23.99 -30.61
CA ALA A 129 14.96 25.37 -30.25
C ALA A 129 15.88 26.01 -31.31
N ASP A 130 16.96 25.33 -31.69
CA ASP A 130 17.92 25.80 -32.72
C ASP A 130 17.22 25.98 -34.08
N THR A 131 16.30 25.07 -34.42
CA THR A 131 15.53 25.16 -35.66
C THR A 131 14.55 26.33 -35.64
N LYS A 132 13.86 26.59 -34.54
CA LYS A 132 12.97 27.74 -34.37
C LYS A 132 13.74 29.04 -34.42
N GLU A 133 14.90 29.13 -33.76
CA GLU A 133 15.77 30.33 -33.83
C GLU A 133 16.22 30.59 -35.26
N PHE A 134 16.62 29.56 -36.00
CA PHE A 134 16.99 29.72 -37.42
C PHE A 134 15.82 30.24 -38.24
N ILE A 135 14.61 29.69 -38.07
CA ILE A 135 13.41 30.15 -38.78
C ILE A 135 13.14 31.63 -38.48
N GLU A 136 13.15 32.05 -37.23
CA GLU A 136 12.91 33.45 -36.85
C GLU A 136 14.00 34.40 -37.39
N ARG A 137 15.27 34.02 -37.31
CA ARG A 137 16.39 34.82 -37.78
C ARG A 137 16.36 35.08 -39.31
N PHE A 138 15.91 34.12 -40.11
CA PHE A 138 15.90 34.17 -41.55
C PHE A 138 14.51 34.33 -42.17
N LYS A 139 13.49 34.55 -41.38
CA LYS A 139 12.11 34.82 -41.79
C LYS A 139 12.09 36.12 -42.61
N GLY A 140 11.67 36.01 -43.88
CA GLY A 140 11.65 37.15 -44.82
C GLY A 140 12.92 37.35 -45.65
N THR A 141 13.98 36.55 -45.48
CA THR A 141 15.20 36.62 -46.31
C THR A 141 15.01 35.80 -47.57
N TYR A 142 14.94 36.46 -48.73
CA TYR A 142 14.64 35.81 -50.01
C TYR A 142 15.56 34.61 -50.33
N SER A 143 16.87 34.78 -50.14
CA SER A 143 17.87 33.71 -50.41
C SER A 143 17.75 32.50 -49.48
N LYS A 144 17.05 32.60 -48.37
CA LYS A 144 16.87 31.52 -47.37
C LYS A 144 15.46 30.94 -47.33
N THR A 145 14.53 31.42 -48.15
CA THR A 145 13.11 31.01 -48.12
C THR A 145 12.91 29.50 -48.23
N LEU A 146 13.61 28.84 -49.16
CA LEU A 146 13.51 27.38 -49.31
C LEU A 146 14.01 26.60 -48.09
N GLN A 147 15.12 27.09 -47.46
CA GLN A 147 15.65 26.46 -46.25
C GLN A 147 14.72 26.63 -45.05
N VAL A 148 14.11 27.82 -44.89
CA VAL A 148 13.12 28.11 -43.87
C VAL A 148 11.90 27.21 -44.04
N GLN A 149 11.33 27.12 -45.25
CA GLN A 149 10.19 26.25 -45.55
C GLN A 149 10.48 24.78 -45.29
N SER A 150 11.67 24.30 -45.64
CA SER A 150 12.08 22.91 -45.36
C SER A 150 12.14 22.65 -43.87
N ARG A 151 12.68 23.58 -43.07
CA ARG A 151 12.76 23.44 -41.61
C ARG A 151 11.39 23.48 -40.91
N VAL A 152 10.50 24.36 -41.43
CA VAL A 152 9.11 24.39 -40.92
C VAL A 152 8.44 23.05 -41.18
N LYS A 153 8.51 22.49 -42.39
CA LYS A 153 7.96 21.19 -42.73
C LYS A 153 8.59 20.03 -41.90
N MET A 154 9.87 20.16 -41.55
CA MET A 154 10.55 19.20 -40.69
C MET A 154 9.96 19.22 -39.27
N LEU A 155 9.75 20.41 -38.70
CA LEU A 155 9.13 20.57 -37.39
C LEU A 155 7.67 20.06 -37.35
N GLU A 156 6.90 20.31 -38.41
CA GLU A 156 5.51 19.85 -38.53
C GLU A 156 5.40 18.32 -38.60
N LYS A 157 6.40 17.62 -39.13
CA LYS A 157 6.46 16.19 -39.25
C LYS A 157 7.13 15.49 -38.05
N LEU A 158 7.73 16.29 -37.15
CA LEU A 158 8.49 15.75 -36.04
C LEU A 158 7.56 15.08 -35.03
N GLN A 159 7.82 13.81 -34.77
CA GLN A 159 7.17 13.11 -33.64
C GLN A 159 7.85 13.52 -32.35
N LEU A 160 7.08 14.12 -31.45
CA LEU A 160 7.60 14.53 -30.15
C LEU A 160 7.87 13.29 -29.29
N ILE A 161 9.03 13.29 -28.67
CA ILE A 161 9.40 12.23 -27.71
C ILE A 161 8.63 12.54 -26.41
N GLU A 162 7.81 11.59 -26.00
CA GLU A 162 7.14 11.60 -24.71
C GLU A 162 8.04 10.88 -23.72
N VAL A 163 8.31 11.51 -22.59
CA VAL A 163 9.08 10.91 -21.50
C VAL A 163 8.12 10.54 -20.39
N ASP A 164 8.28 9.32 -19.85
CA ASP A 164 7.52 8.91 -18.67
C ASP A 164 7.75 9.91 -17.52
N GLU A 165 6.67 10.35 -16.89
CA GLU A 165 6.77 11.29 -15.76
C GLU A 165 7.62 10.69 -14.64
N GLU A 166 8.43 11.54 -14.01
CA GLU A 166 9.24 11.13 -12.88
C GLU A 166 8.38 10.96 -11.64
N ASP A 167 8.53 9.81 -11.00
CA ASP A 167 8.03 9.56 -9.65
C ASP A 167 8.86 10.31 -8.59
N THR A 168 9.04 11.62 -8.79
CA THR A 168 9.86 12.46 -7.91
C THR A 168 9.12 12.98 -6.69
N SER A 169 7.90 12.56 -6.44
CA SER A 169 7.14 13.00 -5.27
C SER A 169 7.70 12.39 -3.96
N ARG A 170 8.95 12.72 -3.62
CA ARG A 170 9.42 12.62 -2.24
C ARG A 170 8.71 13.69 -1.42
N LEU A 171 7.43 13.50 -1.19
CA LEU A 171 6.68 14.38 -0.33
C LEU A 171 7.12 14.13 1.11
N ARG A 172 7.73 15.12 1.74
CA ARG A 172 7.90 15.13 3.20
C ARG A 172 6.60 15.65 3.81
N LEU A 173 5.74 14.74 4.24
CA LEU A 173 4.55 15.10 4.99
C LEU A 173 5.00 15.65 6.35
N LYS A 174 4.67 16.92 6.61
CA LYS A 174 4.80 17.47 7.97
C LYS A 174 3.51 17.18 8.73
N PHE A 175 3.61 16.30 9.70
CA PHE A 175 2.49 16.05 10.61
C PHE A 175 2.15 17.31 11.41
N PRO A 176 0.86 17.58 11.68
CA PRO A 176 0.50 18.66 12.58
C PRO A 176 1.03 18.40 13.98
N PRO A 177 1.46 19.44 14.70
CA PRO A 177 1.95 19.30 16.06
C PRO A 177 0.86 18.69 16.96
N SER A 178 1.20 17.62 17.68
CA SER A 178 0.32 16.98 18.65
C SER A 178 0.91 17.10 20.05
N PRO A 179 0.08 17.05 21.10
CA PRO A 179 0.57 17.02 22.48
C PRO A 179 1.45 15.80 22.70
N ARG A 180 2.50 15.95 23.49
CA ARG A 180 3.37 14.82 23.84
C ARG A 180 2.63 13.85 24.74
N SER A 181 2.53 12.57 24.33
CA SER A 181 1.95 11.50 25.15
C SER A 181 2.82 11.15 26.36
N GLY A 182 2.28 10.42 27.33
CA GLY A 182 3.04 9.77 28.38
C GLY A 182 4.10 8.82 27.85
N ALA A 183 4.96 8.27 28.73
CA ALA A 183 6.03 7.33 28.34
C ALA A 183 5.46 6.03 27.75
N TYR A 184 4.32 5.59 28.23
CA TYR A 184 3.64 4.37 27.84
C TYR A 184 2.23 4.68 27.32
N PRO A 185 2.07 4.90 26.00
CA PRO A 185 0.77 5.18 25.40
C PRO A 185 -0.27 4.08 25.57
N VAL A 186 0.14 2.81 25.59
CA VAL A 186 -0.74 1.66 25.81
C VAL A 186 -0.07 0.66 26.75
N GLN A 187 -0.77 0.27 27.80
CA GLN A 187 -0.34 -0.78 28.72
C GLN A 187 -1.47 -1.80 28.91
N MET A 188 -1.11 -3.09 28.81
CA MET A 188 -2.02 -4.21 28.98
C MET A 188 -1.44 -5.21 29.96
N SER A 189 -2.28 -5.69 30.86
CA SER A 189 -1.94 -6.73 31.83
C SER A 189 -3.08 -7.74 31.89
N GLU A 190 -2.76 -9.00 31.56
CA GLU A 190 -3.69 -10.13 31.56
C GLU A 190 -4.99 -9.85 30.77
N VAL A 191 -4.88 -9.13 29.65
CA VAL A 191 -6.03 -8.80 28.82
C VAL A 191 -6.53 -10.04 28.09
N ALA A 192 -7.86 -10.27 28.20
CA ALA A 192 -8.52 -11.37 27.53
C ALA A 192 -9.81 -10.90 26.85
N MET A 193 -10.20 -11.62 25.81
CA MET A 193 -11.42 -11.36 25.05
C MET A 193 -12.05 -12.64 24.56
N SER A 194 -13.36 -12.78 24.77
CA SER A 194 -14.16 -13.89 24.26
C SER A 194 -15.48 -13.40 23.67
N PHE A 195 -15.98 -14.08 22.64
CA PHE A 195 -17.30 -13.86 22.06
C PHE A 195 -18.10 -15.17 22.13
N ASP A 196 -19.29 -15.11 22.70
CA ASP A 196 -20.20 -16.25 22.79
C ASP A 196 -19.54 -17.55 23.32
N GLY A 197 -18.63 -17.39 24.30
CA GLY A 197 -17.89 -18.50 24.90
C GLY A 197 -16.69 -18.99 24.08
N LYS A 198 -16.42 -18.41 22.89
CA LYS A 198 -15.22 -18.69 22.10
C LYS A 198 -14.12 -17.70 22.49
N ASN A 199 -13.02 -18.21 23.04
CA ASN A 199 -11.85 -17.41 23.38
C ASN A 199 -11.18 -16.89 22.09
N VAL A 200 -10.95 -15.58 22.02
CA VAL A 200 -10.21 -14.95 20.92
C VAL A 200 -8.74 -14.82 21.29
N PHE A 201 -8.46 -14.27 22.46
CA PHE A 201 -7.13 -14.24 23.08
C PHE A 201 -7.24 -14.12 24.60
N SER A 202 -6.22 -14.58 25.29
CA SER A 202 -6.15 -14.52 26.75
C SER A 202 -4.74 -14.26 27.25
N GLY A 203 -4.63 -13.62 28.42
CA GLY A 203 -3.37 -13.36 29.08
C GLY A 203 -2.43 -12.45 28.27
N VAL A 204 -2.99 -11.46 27.56
CA VAL A 204 -2.17 -10.53 26.76
C VAL A 204 -1.51 -9.53 27.70
N ASN A 205 -0.19 -9.57 27.72
CA ASN A 205 0.67 -8.60 28.40
C ASN A 205 1.46 -7.85 27.33
N LEU A 206 1.20 -6.55 27.19
CA LEU A 206 1.78 -5.73 26.15
C LEU A 206 2.00 -4.31 26.67
N THR A 207 3.21 -3.78 26.44
CA THR A 207 3.53 -2.40 26.74
C THR A 207 4.08 -1.72 25.49
N VAL A 208 3.42 -0.65 25.08
CA VAL A 208 3.87 0.19 23.96
C VAL A 208 4.53 1.43 24.54
N GLU A 209 5.79 1.65 24.16
CA GLU A 209 6.53 2.85 24.54
C GLU A 209 6.27 3.98 23.54
N ARG A 210 6.40 5.22 24.00
CA ARG A 210 6.28 6.38 23.13
C ARG A 210 7.33 6.37 22.04
N GLY A 211 6.88 6.52 20.78
CA GLY A 211 7.73 6.49 19.60
C GLY A 211 7.96 5.08 19.05
N ASP A 212 7.44 4.04 19.70
CA ASP A 212 7.46 2.69 19.14
C ASP A 212 6.68 2.64 17.83
N LYS A 213 7.24 1.90 16.87
CA LYS A 213 6.56 1.51 15.62
C LYS A 213 6.45 0.00 15.60
N ILE A 214 5.25 -0.50 15.83
CA ILE A 214 4.98 -1.91 16.04
C ILE A 214 4.02 -2.47 15.00
N ALA A 215 4.17 -3.75 14.66
CA ALA A 215 3.26 -4.48 13.81
C ALA A 215 2.50 -5.56 14.59
N PHE A 216 1.21 -5.69 14.30
CA PHE A 216 0.41 -6.85 14.70
C PHE A 216 0.30 -7.80 13.51
N VAL A 217 0.84 -9.00 13.65
CA VAL A 217 0.85 -10.04 12.61
C VAL A 217 0.22 -11.34 13.12
N GLY A 218 -0.22 -12.19 12.22
CA GLY A 218 -0.87 -13.45 12.54
C GLY A 218 -1.97 -13.78 11.54
N ARG A 219 -2.50 -14.99 11.60
CA ARG A 219 -3.56 -15.43 10.70
C ARG A 219 -4.80 -14.55 10.82
N ASN A 220 -5.64 -14.59 9.79
CA ASN A 220 -6.92 -13.90 9.84
C ASN A 220 -7.84 -14.60 10.84
N GLY A 221 -8.52 -13.79 11.67
CA GLY A 221 -9.39 -14.31 12.74
C GLY A 221 -8.71 -14.46 14.10
N GLU A 222 -7.38 -14.30 14.22
CA GLU A 222 -6.64 -14.43 15.48
C GLU A 222 -6.78 -13.21 16.44
N GLY A 223 -7.70 -12.30 16.14
CA GLY A 223 -8.06 -11.23 17.09
C GLY A 223 -7.27 -9.93 16.97
N LYS A 224 -6.45 -9.72 15.91
CA LYS A 224 -5.69 -8.47 15.70
C LYS A 224 -6.57 -7.22 15.76
N SER A 225 -7.57 -7.14 14.89
CA SER A 225 -8.53 -6.01 14.85
C SER A 225 -9.41 -5.96 16.11
N THR A 226 -9.62 -7.09 16.78
CA THR A 226 -10.34 -7.15 18.06
C THR A 226 -9.53 -6.44 19.16
N LEU A 227 -8.22 -6.71 19.25
CA LEU A 227 -7.36 -6.04 20.21
C LEU A 227 -7.28 -4.52 19.92
N VAL A 228 -7.21 -4.12 18.66
CA VAL A 228 -7.28 -2.71 18.26
C VAL A 228 -8.58 -2.07 18.76
N LYS A 229 -9.73 -2.72 18.59
CA LYS A 229 -11.02 -2.23 19.09
C LYS A 229 -11.07 -2.13 20.62
N CYS A 230 -10.38 -3.02 21.34
CA CYS A 230 -10.22 -2.93 22.81
C CYS A 230 -9.39 -1.67 23.15
N ILE A 231 -8.28 -1.39 22.45
CA ILE A 231 -7.46 -0.18 22.63
C ILE A 231 -8.32 1.08 22.39
N MET A 232 -9.18 1.05 21.38
CA MET A 232 -10.10 2.14 21.05
C MET A 232 -11.26 2.28 22.06
N GLY A 233 -11.40 1.38 23.04
CA GLY A 233 -12.52 1.37 23.97
C GLY A 233 -13.87 1.00 23.34
N GLN A 234 -13.88 0.45 22.12
CA GLN A 234 -15.09 0.02 21.41
C GLN A 234 -15.59 -1.35 21.88
N LEU A 235 -14.69 -2.15 22.48
CA LEU A 235 -15.00 -3.46 23.05
C LEU A 235 -14.51 -3.50 24.50
N GLN A 236 -15.33 -4.06 25.37
CA GLN A 236 -14.93 -4.33 26.76
C GLN A 236 -14.11 -5.61 26.79
N ASN A 237 -12.97 -5.56 27.44
CA ASN A 237 -12.07 -6.68 27.65
C ASN A 237 -12.04 -7.08 29.14
N GLU A 238 -11.62 -8.30 29.40
CA GLU A 238 -11.18 -8.75 30.74
C GLU A 238 -9.71 -8.32 30.93
N GLY A 239 -9.28 -8.23 32.20
CA GLY A 239 -7.94 -7.75 32.53
C GLY A 239 -7.83 -6.24 32.54
N LYS A 240 -6.60 -5.73 32.55
CA LYS A 240 -6.32 -4.29 32.69
C LYS A 240 -5.74 -3.74 31.38
N LEU A 241 -6.46 -2.82 30.75
CA LEU A 241 -5.99 -2.05 29.60
C LEU A 241 -6.05 -0.56 29.95
N GLU A 242 -4.93 0.13 29.89
CA GLU A 242 -4.79 1.53 30.24
C GLU A 242 -4.14 2.31 29.10
N LEU A 243 -4.75 3.45 28.77
CA LEU A 243 -4.15 4.44 27.88
C LEU A 243 -3.34 5.42 28.72
N GLY A 244 -2.17 5.79 28.22
CA GLY A 244 -1.30 6.77 28.86
C GLY A 244 -1.88 8.18 28.89
N HIS A 245 -1.25 9.06 29.65
CA HIS A 245 -1.65 10.46 29.72
C HIS A 245 -1.49 11.16 28.37
N ASN A 246 -2.44 12.04 28.04
CA ASN A 246 -2.46 12.83 26.79
C ASN A 246 -2.40 12.00 25.50
N VAL A 247 -2.84 10.76 25.49
CA VAL A 247 -2.91 9.95 24.28
C VAL A 247 -4.05 10.45 23.40
N GLN A 248 -3.71 10.85 22.17
CA GLN A 248 -4.65 11.20 21.12
C GLN A 248 -4.54 10.17 20.01
N ILE A 249 -5.58 9.35 19.86
CA ILE A 249 -5.57 8.22 18.93
C ILE A 249 -6.14 8.66 17.59
N GLY A 250 -5.38 8.42 16.52
CA GLY A 250 -5.87 8.38 15.15
C GLY A 250 -6.06 6.92 14.74
N TYR A 251 -7.25 6.55 14.29
CA TYR A 251 -7.55 5.18 13.89
C TYR A 251 -8.03 5.11 12.45
N PHE A 252 -7.36 4.30 11.66
CA PHE A 252 -7.79 3.92 10.33
C PHE A 252 -8.36 2.51 10.36
N ALA A 253 -9.68 2.41 10.29
CA ALA A 253 -10.39 1.15 10.19
C ALA A 253 -10.55 0.70 8.74
N GLN A 254 -10.70 -0.59 8.52
CA GLN A 254 -10.91 -1.18 7.19
C GLN A 254 -12.10 -0.58 6.41
N ASN A 255 -13.11 -0.03 7.11
CA ASN A 255 -14.28 0.62 6.51
C ASN A 255 -14.26 2.15 6.60
N GLN A 256 -13.13 2.77 6.98
CA GLN A 256 -13.01 4.21 7.20
C GLN A 256 -13.34 5.03 5.94
N ALA A 257 -13.04 4.50 4.77
CA ALA A 257 -13.35 5.13 3.48
C ALA A 257 -14.86 5.39 3.27
N SER A 258 -15.73 4.60 3.90
CA SER A 258 -17.18 4.77 3.80
C SER A 258 -17.74 5.90 4.67
N LEU A 259 -16.94 6.40 5.63
CA LEU A 259 -17.33 7.48 6.55
C LEU A 259 -17.06 8.88 5.99
N LEU A 260 -16.44 8.98 4.80
CA LEU A 260 -16.21 10.26 4.15
C LEU A 260 -17.54 10.85 3.63
N ASP A 261 -17.69 12.17 3.77
CA ASP A 261 -18.85 12.87 3.21
C ASP A 261 -18.78 12.88 1.68
N GLY A 262 -19.72 12.19 1.05
CA GLY A 262 -19.81 12.06 -0.40
C GLY A 262 -20.10 13.34 -1.16
N GLU A 263 -20.67 14.35 -0.51
CA GLU A 263 -21.04 15.62 -1.15
C GLU A 263 -19.89 16.63 -1.23
N LEU A 264 -18.88 16.48 -0.37
CA LEU A 264 -17.68 17.29 -0.42
C LEU A 264 -16.78 16.90 -1.62
N THR A 265 -15.99 17.86 -2.09
CA THR A 265 -14.90 17.56 -3.03
C THR A 265 -13.70 16.99 -2.28
N VAL A 266 -12.81 16.33 -3.02
CA VAL A 266 -11.52 15.85 -2.49
C VAL A 266 -10.76 16.99 -1.80
N PHE A 267 -10.68 18.15 -2.46
CA PHE A 267 -10.01 19.33 -1.91
C PHE A 267 -10.67 19.81 -0.60
N GLN A 268 -12.02 19.96 -0.59
CA GLN A 268 -12.75 20.39 0.60
C GLN A 268 -12.54 19.45 1.79
N THR A 269 -12.57 18.12 1.53
CA THR A 269 -12.36 17.11 2.58
C THR A 269 -11.02 17.28 3.30
N ILE A 270 -9.98 17.70 2.58
CA ILE A 270 -8.65 17.92 3.15
C ILE A 270 -8.51 19.34 3.74
N ASP A 271 -9.09 20.36 3.08
CA ASP A 271 -9.05 21.75 3.58
C ASP A 271 -9.74 21.89 4.95
N ASP A 272 -10.79 21.10 5.21
CA ASP A 272 -11.52 21.09 6.49
C ASP A 272 -10.64 20.63 7.66
N VAL A 273 -9.68 19.76 7.46
CA VAL A 273 -8.79 19.22 8.50
C VAL A 273 -7.41 19.87 8.51
N ALA A 274 -6.97 20.43 7.39
CA ALA A 274 -5.66 21.04 7.27
C ALA A 274 -5.54 22.33 8.08
N LYS A 275 -4.50 22.43 8.91
CA LYS A 275 -4.22 23.60 9.76
C LYS A 275 -2.82 24.14 9.51
N GLY A 276 -2.66 25.46 9.72
CA GLY A 276 -1.36 26.13 9.64
C GLY A 276 -0.66 25.99 8.29
N ASP A 277 0.63 25.70 8.29
CA ASP A 277 1.48 25.58 7.08
C ASP A 277 1.06 24.46 6.14
N VAL A 278 0.38 23.44 6.67
CA VAL A 278 -0.11 22.30 5.88
C VAL A 278 -1.16 22.75 4.87
N ARG A 279 -1.99 23.73 5.24
CA ARG A 279 -3.02 24.28 4.36
C ARG A 279 -2.47 24.86 3.06
N ASN A 280 -1.28 25.48 3.12
CA ASN A 280 -0.61 26.04 1.94
C ASN A 280 -0.08 24.96 0.99
N LYS A 281 0.05 23.71 1.44
CA LYS A 281 0.59 22.56 0.72
C LYS A 281 -0.44 21.51 0.33
N ILE A 282 -1.74 21.80 0.51
CA ILE A 282 -2.81 20.84 0.22
C ILE A 282 -2.70 20.29 -1.22
N ARG A 283 -2.40 21.13 -2.20
CA ARG A 283 -2.29 20.67 -3.60
C ARG A 283 -1.13 19.72 -3.82
N ASP A 284 0.00 19.96 -3.16
CA ASP A 284 1.17 19.10 -3.24
C ASP A 284 0.87 17.74 -2.55
N LEU A 285 0.19 17.79 -1.39
CA LEU A 285 -0.26 16.60 -0.68
C LEU A 285 -1.25 15.78 -1.50
N LEU A 286 -2.23 16.43 -2.10
CA LEU A 286 -3.19 15.78 -2.97
C LEU A 286 -2.50 15.19 -4.20
N GLY A 287 -1.55 15.90 -4.81
CA GLY A 287 -0.75 15.39 -5.92
C GLY A 287 0.02 14.13 -5.57
N ALA A 288 0.66 14.09 -4.40
CA ALA A 288 1.41 12.92 -3.92
C ALA A 288 0.53 11.70 -3.67
N PHE A 289 -0.73 11.91 -3.24
CA PHE A 289 -1.73 10.87 -3.10
C PHE A 289 -2.56 10.66 -4.37
N MET A 290 -2.07 11.12 -5.53
CA MET A 290 -2.66 10.95 -6.86
C MET A 290 -4.04 11.62 -7.04
N PHE A 291 -4.24 12.75 -6.37
CA PHE A 291 -5.39 13.64 -6.55
C PHE A 291 -4.98 15.00 -7.14
N GLY A 292 -4.03 14.98 -8.09
CA GLY A 292 -3.56 16.21 -8.74
C GLY A 292 -4.55 16.77 -9.76
N GLY A 293 -4.44 18.06 -10.06
CA GLY A 293 -5.23 18.72 -11.10
C GLY A 293 -6.74 18.62 -10.91
N GLU A 294 -7.44 18.12 -11.93
CA GLU A 294 -8.90 17.99 -11.95
C GLU A 294 -9.43 16.97 -10.94
N GLU A 295 -8.63 15.96 -10.57
CA GLU A 295 -9.01 14.96 -9.59
C GLU A 295 -9.36 15.59 -8.23
N SER A 296 -8.69 16.67 -7.84
CA SER A 296 -8.94 17.38 -6.58
C SER A 296 -10.32 18.03 -6.50
N THR A 297 -10.96 18.28 -7.63
CA THR A 297 -12.30 18.90 -7.71
C THR A 297 -13.44 17.90 -7.78
N LYS A 298 -13.14 16.61 -7.94
CA LYS A 298 -14.14 15.55 -7.94
C LYS A 298 -14.82 15.43 -6.58
N LYS A 299 -16.12 15.12 -6.59
CA LYS A 299 -16.84 14.78 -5.35
C LYS A 299 -16.43 13.40 -4.84
N VAL A 300 -16.37 13.24 -3.53
CA VAL A 300 -15.99 11.97 -2.88
C VAL A 300 -16.90 10.80 -3.32
N LYS A 301 -18.18 11.06 -3.58
CA LYS A 301 -19.13 10.01 -4.01
C LYS A 301 -18.80 9.37 -5.37
N VAL A 302 -18.07 10.05 -6.25
CA VAL A 302 -17.69 9.51 -7.58
C VAL A 302 -16.35 8.77 -7.55
N LEU A 303 -15.63 8.81 -6.43
CA LEU A 303 -14.36 8.11 -6.27
C LEU A 303 -14.55 6.60 -6.19
N SER A 304 -13.58 5.86 -6.73
CA SER A 304 -13.45 4.42 -6.52
C SER A 304 -13.17 4.07 -5.05
N GLY A 305 -13.30 2.80 -4.69
CA GLY A 305 -12.99 2.34 -3.33
C GLY A 305 -11.54 2.65 -2.91
N GLY A 306 -10.57 2.38 -3.79
CA GLY A 306 -9.16 2.67 -3.54
C GLY A 306 -8.86 4.18 -3.40
N GLU A 307 -9.49 5.02 -4.23
CA GLU A 307 -9.37 6.48 -4.11
C GLU A 307 -9.93 7.00 -2.79
N ARG A 308 -11.10 6.49 -2.36
CA ARG A 308 -11.65 6.85 -1.04
C ARG A 308 -10.74 6.42 0.10
N THR A 309 -10.13 5.24 0.01
CA THR A 309 -9.16 4.76 0.99
C THR A 309 -7.95 5.70 1.08
N ARG A 310 -7.36 6.10 -0.06
CA ARG A 310 -6.27 7.08 -0.11
C ARG A 310 -6.63 8.40 0.54
N LEU A 311 -7.81 8.93 0.21
CA LEU A 311 -8.30 10.20 0.76
C LEU A 311 -8.53 10.12 2.27
N ALA A 312 -9.09 9.01 2.76
CA ALA A 312 -9.31 8.79 4.19
C ALA A 312 -8.00 8.69 4.98
N ILE A 313 -6.99 8.01 4.42
CA ILE A 313 -5.65 7.95 5.02
C ILE A 313 -5.02 9.35 5.05
N LEU A 314 -5.05 10.09 3.94
CA LEU A 314 -4.50 11.44 3.88
C LEU A 314 -5.17 12.35 4.92
N LYS A 315 -6.51 12.29 5.02
CA LYS A 315 -7.26 13.05 6.04
C LYS A 315 -6.77 12.73 7.45
N LEU A 316 -6.63 11.45 7.79
CA LEU A 316 -6.18 11.00 9.10
C LEU A 316 -4.75 11.48 9.44
N LEU A 317 -3.83 11.44 8.46
CA LEU A 317 -2.45 11.89 8.66
C LEU A 317 -2.34 13.40 8.93
N LEU A 318 -3.38 14.18 8.64
CA LEU A 318 -3.46 15.61 8.90
C LEU A 318 -4.13 15.96 10.25
N GLU A 319 -4.59 14.96 10.99
CA GLU A 319 -5.10 15.14 12.35
C GLU A 319 -3.97 15.20 13.38
N PRO A 320 -4.08 16.02 14.45
CA PRO A 320 -3.04 16.15 15.48
C PRO A 320 -3.08 14.95 16.44
N VAL A 321 -2.58 13.80 16.01
CA VAL A 321 -2.55 12.55 16.78
C VAL A 321 -1.14 12.20 17.22
N ASN A 322 -0.99 11.50 18.35
CA ASN A 322 0.29 11.02 18.86
C ASN A 322 0.36 9.49 19.02
N LEU A 323 -0.76 8.81 18.85
CA LEU A 323 -0.86 7.36 18.68
C LEU A 323 -1.66 7.08 17.41
N LEU A 324 -1.01 6.57 16.38
CA LEU A 324 -1.63 6.24 15.12
C LEU A 324 -1.82 4.72 15.03
N ILE A 325 -3.03 4.27 14.76
CA ILE A 325 -3.37 2.86 14.60
C ILE A 325 -3.94 2.67 13.19
N LEU A 326 -3.29 1.83 12.40
CA LEU A 326 -3.66 1.54 11.03
C LEU A 326 -4.03 0.06 10.88
N ASP A 327 -5.27 -0.23 10.51
CA ASP A 327 -5.76 -1.59 10.28
C ASP A 327 -5.90 -1.85 8.78
N GLU A 328 -4.97 -2.65 8.23
CA GLU A 328 -4.82 -2.99 6.81
C GLU A 328 -4.80 -1.75 5.87
N PRO A 329 -3.91 -0.76 6.13
CA PRO A 329 -3.92 0.50 5.38
C PRO A 329 -3.49 0.35 3.93
N THR A 330 -2.79 -0.73 3.58
CA THR A 330 -2.23 -0.97 2.25
C THR A 330 -3.20 -1.63 1.29
N ASN A 331 -4.33 -2.13 1.78
CA ASN A 331 -5.35 -2.75 0.94
C ASN A 331 -5.89 -1.74 -0.09
N HIS A 332 -5.89 -2.14 -1.35
CA HIS A 332 -6.33 -1.32 -2.49
C HIS A 332 -5.47 -0.08 -2.78
N LEU A 333 -4.28 0.04 -2.20
CA LEU A 333 -3.32 1.09 -2.55
C LEU A 333 -2.39 0.61 -3.66
N ASP A 334 -2.14 1.48 -4.63
CA ASP A 334 -1.09 1.26 -5.62
C ASP A 334 0.31 1.42 -5.00
N LEU A 335 1.32 0.91 -5.70
CA LEU A 335 2.71 0.90 -5.20
C LEU A 335 3.24 2.29 -4.85
N LYS A 336 2.88 3.31 -5.65
CA LYS A 336 3.33 4.70 -5.41
C LYS A 336 2.74 5.26 -4.14
N THR A 337 1.44 5.08 -3.94
CA THR A 337 0.77 5.53 -2.71
C THR A 337 1.28 4.80 -1.48
N LYS A 338 1.58 3.49 -1.59
CA LYS A 338 2.21 2.73 -0.50
C LYS A 338 3.57 3.31 -0.11
N ASP A 339 4.41 3.67 -1.07
CA ASP A 339 5.72 4.29 -0.82
C ASP A 339 5.58 5.66 -0.15
N VAL A 340 4.65 6.49 -0.62
CA VAL A 340 4.37 7.80 0.00
C VAL A 340 3.87 7.64 1.42
N LEU A 341 2.95 6.71 1.66
CA LEU A 341 2.44 6.41 3.00
C LEU A 341 3.55 5.89 3.90
N LYS A 342 4.35 4.93 3.44
CA LYS A 342 5.47 4.38 4.20
C LYS A 342 6.46 5.47 4.60
N GLN A 343 6.83 6.36 3.65
CA GLN A 343 7.73 7.47 3.94
C GLN A 343 7.12 8.45 4.96
N ALA A 344 5.84 8.77 4.82
CA ALA A 344 5.13 9.59 5.79
C ALA A 344 5.18 8.97 7.20
N LEU A 345 4.93 7.66 7.31
CA LEU A 345 4.97 6.97 8.61
C LEU A 345 6.38 6.83 9.19
N LEU A 346 7.42 6.78 8.35
CA LEU A 346 8.81 6.84 8.80
C LEU A 346 9.13 8.20 9.44
N ASP A 347 8.61 9.28 8.86
CA ASP A 347 8.78 10.65 9.34
C ASP A 347 7.86 11.00 10.53
N PHE A 348 6.90 10.12 10.88
CA PHE A 348 6.02 10.31 12.02
C PHE A 348 6.77 10.08 13.34
N ASP A 349 6.77 11.10 14.20
CA ASP A 349 7.46 11.11 15.51
C ASP A 349 6.62 10.54 16.66
N GLY A 350 5.34 10.24 16.42
CA GLY A 350 4.43 9.59 17.37
C GLY A 350 4.62 8.07 17.44
N THR A 351 3.73 7.44 18.19
CA THR A 351 3.66 5.99 18.34
C THR A 351 2.78 5.41 17.24
N LEU A 352 3.21 4.30 16.62
CA LEU A 352 2.52 3.67 15.50
C LEU A 352 2.22 2.19 15.80
N ILE A 353 0.97 1.80 15.59
CA ILE A 353 0.53 0.41 15.59
C ILE A 353 -0.03 0.11 14.20
N VAL A 354 0.54 -0.88 13.52
CA VAL A 354 0.09 -1.29 12.18
C VAL A 354 -0.34 -2.74 12.20
N VAL A 355 -1.57 -2.99 11.77
CA VAL A 355 -2.03 -4.33 11.40
C VAL A 355 -1.88 -4.43 9.90
N SER A 356 -0.99 -5.26 9.40
CA SER A 356 -0.81 -5.44 7.96
C SER A 356 -0.17 -6.79 7.62
N HIS A 357 -0.50 -7.29 6.45
CA HIS A 357 0.09 -8.47 5.84
C HIS A 357 1.11 -8.13 4.75
N ASP A 358 1.27 -6.84 4.44
CA ASP A 358 2.20 -6.34 3.43
C ASP A 358 3.63 -6.27 4.01
N ARG A 359 4.46 -7.22 3.63
CA ARG A 359 5.83 -7.39 4.13
C ARG A 359 6.73 -6.21 3.74
N ASP A 360 6.64 -5.76 2.50
CA ASP A 360 7.41 -4.63 1.98
C ASP A 360 7.06 -3.34 2.70
N PHE A 361 5.78 -3.16 3.01
CA PHE A 361 5.32 -1.99 3.74
C PHE A 361 5.86 -1.97 5.17
N LEU A 362 5.85 -3.12 5.86
CA LEU A 362 6.32 -3.24 7.24
C LEU A 362 7.84 -3.21 7.35
N ASP A 363 8.57 -3.61 6.30
CA ASP A 363 10.03 -3.66 6.30
C ASP A 363 10.66 -2.28 6.50
N GLY A 364 11.57 -2.16 7.47
CA GLY A 364 12.20 -0.90 7.85
C GLY A 364 11.26 0.13 8.51
N LEU A 365 9.94 -0.14 8.56
CA LEU A 365 8.97 0.72 9.25
C LEU A 365 8.84 0.35 10.72
N VAL A 366 8.79 -0.95 11.03
CA VAL A 366 8.55 -1.44 12.38
C VAL A 366 9.78 -2.07 12.99
N SER A 367 9.96 -1.89 14.31
CA SER A 367 11.08 -2.43 15.09
C SER A 367 10.66 -3.57 16.02
N LYS A 368 9.36 -3.73 16.25
CA LYS A 368 8.78 -4.78 17.09
C LYS A 368 7.59 -5.41 16.37
N VAL A 369 7.46 -6.71 16.51
CA VAL A 369 6.35 -7.49 15.94
C VAL A 369 5.64 -8.23 17.07
N TYR A 370 4.32 -8.07 17.13
CA TYR A 370 3.46 -8.86 18.02
C TYR A 370 2.73 -9.90 17.17
N GLU A 371 3.07 -11.16 17.43
CA GLU A 371 2.48 -12.30 16.74
C GLU A 371 1.22 -12.80 17.47
N PHE A 372 0.11 -12.83 16.75
CA PHE A 372 -1.15 -13.41 17.19
C PHE A 372 -1.26 -14.84 16.69
N GLY A 373 -1.50 -15.78 17.59
CA GLY A 373 -1.69 -17.18 17.23
C GLY A 373 -2.18 -18.02 18.43
N HIS A 374 -3.10 -18.93 18.16
CA HIS A 374 -3.64 -19.87 19.16
C HIS A 374 -4.17 -19.19 20.43
N GLY A 375 -4.81 -18.03 20.28
CA GLY A 375 -5.37 -17.26 21.40
C GLY A 375 -4.33 -16.58 22.29
N ARG A 376 -3.09 -16.45 21.85
CA ARG A 376 -1.98 -15.78 22.56
C ARG A 376 -1.32 -14.72 21.70
N VAL A 377 -0.67 -13.77 22.35
CA VAL A 377 0.14 -12.73 21.69
C VAL A 377 1.58 -12.85 22.19
N ARG A 378 2.53 -12.95 21.25
CA ARG A 378 3.96 -13.05 21.53
C ARG A 378 4.69 -11.84 20.97
N GLU A 379 5.61 -11.29 21.76
CA GLU A 379 6.45 -10.18 21.36
C GLU A 379 7.74 -10.67 20.72
N HIS A 380 8.11 -10.06 19.58
CA HIS A 380 9.40 -10.28 18.88
C HIS A 380 10.08 -8.93 18.64
N TRP A 381 11.30 -8.81 19.14
CA TRP A 381 12.16 -7.61 18.97
C TRP A 381 12.96 -7.71 17.67
N CYS A 382 12.28 -7.69 16.55
CA CYS A 382 12.89 -7.85 15.23
C CYS A 382 12.02 -7.21 14.15
N GLY A 383 12.62 -6.99 12.98
CA GLY A 383 11.89 -6.61 11.77
C GLY A 383 11.07 -7.76 11.19
N ILE A 384 10.20 -7.45 10.21
CA ILE A 384 9.26 -8.43 9.64
C ILE A 384 9.97 -9.60 8.94
N TYR A 385 11.11 -9.36 8.28
CA TYR A 385 11.87 -10.43 7.59
C TYR A 385 12.59 -11.36 8.56
N GLU A 386 13.22 -10.83 9.60
CA GLU A 386 13.86 -11.63 10.66
C GLU A 386 12.82 -12.49 11.39
N PHE A 387 11.64 -11.93 11.66
CA PHE A 387 10.50 -12.67 12.21
C PHE A 387 10.13 -13.85 11.32
N ARG A 388 10.02 -13.65 10.00
CA ARG A 388 9.66 -14.71 9.05
C ARG A 388 10.74 -15.80 8.96
N GLU A 389 12.01 -15.44 8.99
CA GLU A 389 13.11 -16.41 8.98
C GLU A 389 13.08 -17.28 10.22
N SER A 390 12.87 -16.68 11.39
CA SER A 390 12.75 -17.45 12.64
C SER A 390 11.58 -18.43 12.59
N LYS A 391 10.44 -18.01 12.03
CA LYS A 391 9.28 -18.89 11.83
C LYS A 391 9.52 -20.04 10.85
N LYS A 392 10.22 -19.80 9.74
CA LYS A 392 10.61 -20.88 8.81
C LYS A 392 11.55 -21.89 9.47
N MET A 393 12.39 -21.47 10.40
CA MET A 393 13.26 -22.37 11.17
C MET A 393 12.46 -23.19 12.17
N GLU A 394 11.51 -22.56 12.89
CA GLU A 394 10.60 -23.28 13.82
C GLU A 394 9.74 -24.34 13.12
N SER A 395 9.24 -24.06 11.90
CA SER A 395 8.41 -25.01 11.15
C SER A 395 9.17 -26.20 10.53
N ARG A 396 10.51 -26.16 10.53
CA ARG A 396 11.39 -27.23 10.03
C ARG A 396 11.88 -28.17 11.12
N GLN A 397 11.65 -27.84 12.38
CA GLN A 397 11.89 -28.69 13.54
C GLN A 397 10.61 -29.45 13.92
#